data_6990df6075e734a6659c476e4eec477c
#
_entry.id   6990df6075e734a6659c476e4eec477c
#
_cell.length_a   1.000
_cell.length_b   1.000
_cell.length_c   1.000
_cell.angle_alpha   90.00
_cell.angle_beta   90.00
_cell.angle_gamma   90.00
#
_symmetry.space_group_name_H-M   'P 1'
#
loop_
_entity.id
_entity.type
_entity.pdbx_description
1 polymer ?
#
loop_
_entity_poly.entity_id
_entity_poly.type
_entity_poly.pdbx_seq_one_letter_code
_entity_poly.pdbx_strand_id
1 'polypeptide(L)'
;YFTRPIMIPFILALFVRILIDPIIDFQTKNLRVHRIVAIIVAIFIIIGLFVIIIPIIIDSLAIFLKSADEYNFKVLLLIEIVINKLQDFDIEINKEIIRESFLSLPFLDWASSALSNGANFVAKFFLVVIMTLFLLVGSTGAKKSQTWENINNQVKKYIFAKFITSAVTGITTGLIYWFLGLDLALIFGTLTFLLNFIPTF
;
A
#
# COMPACT_ATOMS: atom_id res chain seq x y z
N TYR A 1 17.56 1.26 -19.22
CA TYR A 1 17.13 2.32 -18.28
C TYR A 1 15.88 3.10 -18.74
N PHE A 2 15.61 3.17 -20.05
CA PHE A 2 14.49 3.94 -20.62
C PHE A 2 13.09 3.31 -20.40
N THR A 3 13.00 2.02 -20.18
CA THR A 3 11.71 1.30 -20.05
C THR A 3 11.12 1.26 -18.65
N ARG A 4 11.89 1.58 -17.61
CA ARG A 4 11.49 1.53 -16.20
C ARG A 4 10.25 2.36 -15.87
N PRO A 5 10.12 3.61 -16.34
CA PRO A 5 8.97 4.45 -16.00
C PRO A 5 7.64 3.94 -16.59
N ILE A 6 7.67 3.11 -17.61
CA ILE A 6 6.47 2.56 -18.26
C ILE A 6 6.21 1.12 -17.78
N MET A 7 7.24 0.32 -17.55
CA MET A 7 7.08 -1.07 -17.12
C MET A 7 6.46 -1.19 -15.73
N ILE A 8 6.84 -0.35 -14.77
CA ILE A 8 6.28 -0.38 -13.41
C ILE A 8 4.77 -0.11 -13.43
N PRO A 9 4.27 1.00 -14.02
CA PRO A 9 2.84 1.22 -14.16
C PRO A 9 2.11 0.11 -14.93
N PHE A 10 2.74 -0.48 -15.95
CA PHE A 10 2.14 -1.57 -16.70
C PHE A 10 1.97 -2.84 -15.86
N ILE A 11 2.97 -3.23 -15.10
CA ILE A 11 2.88 -4.38 -14.18
C ILE A 11 1.81 -4.12 -13.11
N LEU A 12 1.78 -2.92 -12.53
CA LEU A 12 0.74 -2.52 -11.58
C LEU A 12 -0.65 -2.57 -12.22
N ALA A 13 -0.80 -2.12 -13.47
CA ALA A 13 -2.06 -2.20 -14.18
C ALA A 13 -2.53 -3.65 -14.42
N LEU A 14 -1.60 -4.58 -14.67
CA LEU A 14 -1.92 -6.02 -14.74
C LEU A 14 -2.44 -6.55 -13.40
N PHE A 15 -1.80 -6.18 -12.29
CA PHE A 15 -2.27 -6.55 -10.94
C PHE A 15 -3.66 -5.98 -10.65
N VAL A 16 -3.84 -4.67 -10.89
CA VAL A 16 -5.12 -3.98 -10.67
C VAL A 16 -6.22 -4.63 -11.52
N ARG A 17 -5.93 -4.94 -12.78
CA ARG A 17 -6.87 -5.66 -13.65
C ARG A 17 -7.30 -6.99 -13.04
N ILE A 18 -6.35 -7.81 -12.54
CA ILE A 18 -6.67 -9.12 -11.95
C ILE A 18 -7.54 -8.96 -10.70
N LEU A 19 -7.31 -7.91 -9.89
CA LEU A 19 -8.14 -7.59 -8.73
C LEU A 19 -9.56 -7.15 -9.11
N ILE A 20 -9.71 -6.45 -10.23
CA ILE A 20 -10.99 -5.89 -10.68
C ILE A 20 -11.82 -6.93 -11.43
N ASP A 21 -11.18 -7.85 -12.16
CA ASP A 21 -11.88 -8.89 -12.94
C ASP A 21 -12.97 -9.61 -12.13
N PRO A 22 -12.77 -10.06 -10.85
CA PRO A 22 -13.83 -10.67 -10.05
C PRO A 22 -15.01 -9.74 -9.79
N ILE A 23 -14.75 -8.46 -9.59
CA ILE A 23 -15.79 -7.44 -9.34
C ILE A 23 -16.64 -7.25 -10.59
N ILE A 24 -15.99 -7.15 -11.76
CA ILE A 24 -16.67 -7.07 -13.06
C ILE A 24 -17.48 -8.35 -13.33
N ASP A 25 -16.89 -9.52 -13.09
CA ASP A 25 -17.55 -10.79 -13.28
C ASP A 25 -18.79 -10.93 -12.35
N PHE A 26 -18.71 -10.45 -11.12
CA PHE A 26 -19.84 -10.41 -10.19
C PHE A 26 -20.96 -9.48 -10.69
N GLN A 27 -20.61 -8.27 -11.14
CA GLN A 27 -21.59 -7.31 -11.66
C GLN A 27 -22.26 -7.83 -12.94
N THR A 28 -21.51 -8.41 -13.85
CA THR A 28 -22.07 -8.93 -15.12
C THR A 28 -22.91 -10.18 -14.94
N LYS A 29 -22.52 -11.10 -14.03
CA LYS A 29 -23.23 -12.37 -13.82
C LYS A 29 -24.42 -12.23 -12.88
N ASN A 30 -24.25 -11.54 -11.76
CA ASN A 30 -25.31 -11.42 -10.72
C ASN A 30 -26.25 -10.25 -10.97
N LEU A 31 -25.73 -9.09 -11.36
CA LEU A 31 -26.52 -7.87 -11.59
C LEU A 31 -26.93 -7.71 -13.06
N ARG A 32 -26.52 -8.62 -13.95
CA ARG A 32 -26.80 -8.59 -15.41
C ARG A 32 -26.44 -7.24 -16.07
N VAL A 33 -25.45 -6.54 -15.51
CA VAL A 33 -24.97 -5.26 -16.04
C VAL A 33 -24.12 -5.52 -17.28
N HIS A 34 -24.25 -4.66 -18.29
CA HIS A 34 -23.43 -4.72 -19.48
C HIS A 34 -21.95 -4.55 -19.11
N ARG A 35 -21.05 -5.37 -19.69
CA ARG A 35 -19.63 -5.42 -19.32
C ARG A 35 -18.91 -4.07 -19.34
N ILE A 36 -19.23 -3.20 -20.33
CA ILE A 36 -18.66 -1.86 -20.41
C ILE A 36 -19.06 -1.01 -19.20
N VAL A 37 -20.33 -1.09 -18.80
CA VAL A 37 -20.83 -0.36 -17.61
C VAL A 37 -20.16 -0.88 -16.34
N ALA A 38 -19.98 -2.20 -16.22
CA ALA A 38 -19.28 -2.81 -15.08
C ALA A 38 -17.82 -2.34 -14.99
N ILE A 39 -17.12 -2.19 -16.12
CA ILE A 39 -15.76 -1.65 -16.19
C ILE A 39 -15.74 -0.18 -15.71
N ILE A 40 -16.68 0.64 -16.21
CA ILE A 40 -16.77 2.05 -15.82
C ILE A 40 -17.01 2.16 -14.32
N VAL A 41 -17.98 1.42 -13.78
CA VAL A 41 -18.29 1.42 -12.33
C VAL A 41 -17.07 0.99 -11.51
N ALA A 42 -16.36 -0.06 -11.93
CA ALA A 42 -15.17 -0.53 -11.22
C ALA A 42 -14.04 0.52 -11.20
N ILE A 43 -13.84 1.24 -12.30
CA ILE A 43 -12.86 2.33 -12.37
C ILE A 43 -13.28 3.51 -11.49
N PHE A 44 -14.56 3.88 -11.47
CA PHE A 44 -15.04 4.91 -10.56
C PHE A 44 -14.85 4.54 -9.09
N ILE A 45 -15.04 3.26 -8.73
CA ILE A 45 -14.75 2.78 -7.37
C ILE A 45 -13.27 2.97 -7.03
N ILE A 46 -12.34 2.62 -7.95
CA ILE A 46 -10.89 2.78 -7.72
C ILE A 46 -10.52 4.25 -7.56
N ILE A 47 -11.01 5.10 -8.46
CA ILE A 47 -10.74 6.54 -8.38
C ILE A 47 -11.32 7.11 -7.08
N GLY A 48 -12.54 6.71 -6.70
CA GLY A 48 -13.17 7.13 -5.45
C GLY A 48 -12.37 6.73 -4.22
N LEU A 49 -11.90 5.48 -4.15
CA LEU A 49 -11.03 5.01 -3.09
C LEU A 49 -9.72 5.80 -3.04
N PHE A 50 -9.12 6.09 -4.19
CA PHE A 50 -7.90 6.88 -4.27
C PHE A 50 -8.10 8.30 -3.75
N VAL A 51 -9.19 8.97 -4.18
CA VAL A 51 -9.52 10.34 -3.75
C VAL A 51 -9.79 10.41 -2.25
N ILE A 52 -10.31 9.35 -1.63
CA ILE A 52 -10.55 9.29 -0.19
C ILE A 52 -9.26 8.97 0.58
N ILE A 53 -8.51 7.97 0.13
CA ILE A 53 -7.36 7.43 0.90
C ILE A 53 -6.14 8.37 0.82
N ILE A 54 -5.87 8.98 -0.33
CA ILE A 54 -4.65 9.79 -0.52
C ILE A 54 -4.60 11.03 0.38
N PRO A 55 -5.66 11.84 0.50
CA PRO A 55 -5.65 12.95 1.46
C PRO A 55 -5.37 12.50 2.90
N ILE A 56 -5.99 11.40 3.32
CA ILE A 56 -5.80 10.85 4.66
C ILE A 56 -4.32 10.46 4.90
N ILE A 57 -3.67 9.84 3.91
CA ILE A 57 -2.24 9.50 4.00
C ILE A 57 -1.39 10.77 4.05
N ILE A 58 -1.67 11.75 3.20
CA ILE A 58 -0.93 13.02 3.15
C ILE A 58 -1.04 13.76 4.47
N ASP A 59 -2.25 13.92 5.01
CA ASP A 59 -2.48 14.59 6.29
C ASP A 59 -1.78 13.85 7.43
N SER A 60 -1.87 12.54 7.45
CA SER A 60 -1.20 11.71 8.46
C SER A 60 0.33 11.82 8.37
N LEU A 61 0.91 11.85 7.15
CA LEU A 61 2.34 12.08 6.96
C LEU A 61 2.76 13.49 7.39
N ALA A 62 1.93 14.50 7.11
CA ALA A 62 2.19 15.87 7.53
C ALA A 62 2.18 16.01 9.06
N ILE A 63 1.22 15.38 9.74
CA ILE A 63 1.16 15.33 11.22
C ILE A 63 2.41 14.63 11.76
N PHE A 64 2.79 13.48 11.19
CA PHE A 64 4.00 12.76 11.59
C PHE A 64 5.27 13.61 11.47
N LEU A 65 5.46 14.28 10.32
CA LEU A 65 6.63 15.13 10.10
C LEU A 65 6.66 16.32 11.07
N LYS A 66 5.49 16.90 11.36
CA LYS A 66 5.38 18.01 12.33
C LYS A 66 5.70 17.57 13.76
N SER A 67 5.35 16.34 14.12
CA SER A 67 5.59 15.75 15.45
C SER A 67 6.90 14.96 15.52
N ALA A 68 7.71 14.96 14.46
CA ALA A 68 8.92 14.15 14.37
C ALA A 68 9.91 14.41 15.52
N ASP A 69 10.08 15.67 15.94
CA ASP A 69 10.97 16.01 17.05
C ASP A 69 10.47 15.43 18.38
N GLU A 70 9.17 15.44 18.62
CA GLU A 70 8.58 14.85 19.83
C GLU A 70 8.73 13.31 19.84
N TYR A 71 8.52 12.67 18.68
CA TYR A 71 8.74 11.23 18.54
C TYR A 71 10.21 10.85 18.70
N ASN A 72 11.13 11.62 18.11
CA ASN A 72 12.57 11.44 18.29
C ASN A 72 12.94 11.50 19.76
N PHE A 73 12.43 12.47 20.50
CA PHE A 73 12.68 12.61 21.93
C PHE A 73 12.15 11.40 22.72
N LYS A 74 10.90 10.97 22.46
CA LYS A 74 10.30 9.78 23.13
C LYS A 74 11.08 8.50 22.84
N VAL A 75 11.52 8.31 21.59
CA VAL A 75 12.31 7.13 21.22
C VAL A 75 13.69 7.17 21.87
N LEU A 76 14.35 8.31 21.93
CA LEU A 76 15.64 8.45 22.61
C LEU A 76 15.51 8.11 24.10
N LEU A 77 14.44 8.55 24.77
CA LEU A 77 14.15 8.16 26.16
C LEU A 77 13.96 6.64 26.31
N LEU A 78 13.21 6.01 25.37
CA LEU A 78 13.01 4.56 25.41
C LEU A 78 14.33 3.81 25.18
N ILE A 79 15.17 4.27 24.25
CA ILE A 79 16.51 3.73 24.01
C ILE A 79 17.35 3.84 25.30
N GLU A 80 17.31 4.96 25.99
CA GLU A 80 18.04 5.17 27.23
C GLU A 80 17.58 4.22 28.35
N ILE A 81 16.26 4.03 28.48
CA ILE A 81 15.69 3.06 29.46
C ILE A 81 16.15 1.63 29.14
N VAL A 82 16.09 1.24 27.85
CA VAL A 82 16.50 -0.10 27.42
C VAL A 82 18.01 -0.31 27.64
N ILE A 83 18.84 0.66 27.28
CA ILE A 83 20.29 0.57 27.45
C ILE A 83 20.64 0.46 28.96
N ASN A 84 20.02 1.29 29.80
CA ASN A 84 20.27 1.22 31.24
C ASN A 84 19.91 -0.16 31.82
N LYS A 85 18.77 -0.74 31.38
CA LYS A 85 18.40 -2.11 31.77
C LYS A 85 19.40 -3.17 31.25
N LEU A 86 19.96 -3.00 30.05
CA LEU A 86 20.93 -3.94 29.48
C LEU A 86 22.30 -3.81 30.14
N GLN A 87 22.67 -2.62 30.60
CA GLN A 87 23.88 -2.41 31.43
C GLN A 87 23.79 -3.13 32.79
N ASP A 88 22.60 -3.29 33.36
CA ASP A 88 22.39 -4.09 34.59
C ASP A 88 22.73 -5.59 34.35
N PHE A 89 22.77 -6.03 33.12
CA PHE A 89 23.16 -7.41 32.70
C PHE A 89 24.60 -7.51 32.20
N ASP A 90 25.47 -6.53 32.47
CA ASP A 90 26.88 -6.49 32.06
C ASP A 90 27.11 -6.46 30.53
N ILE A 91 26.12 -5.96 29.77
CA ILE A 91 26.21 -5.81 28.32
C ILE A 91 26.66 -4.38 28.02
N GLU A 92 27.93 -4.22 27.58
CA GLU A 92 28.45 -2.93 27.11
C GLU A 92 27.85 -2.56 25.76
N ILE A 93 26.95 -1.57 25.76
CA ILE A 93 26.35 -1.03 24.54
C ILE A 93 26.79 0.42 24.36
N ASN A 94 27.34 0.72 23.19
CA ASN A 94 27.71 2.09 22.84
C ASN A 94 26.45 2.90 22.51
N LYS A 95 26.07 3.81 23.42
CA LYS A 95 24.90 4.68 23.33
C LYS A 95 24.94 5.60 22.09
N GLU A 96 26.13 6.08 21.72
CA GLU A 96 26.33 6.95 20.55
C GLU A 96 25.98 6.23 19.25
N ILE A 97 26.44 5.00 19.07
CA ILE A 97 26.20 4.22 17.83
C ILE A 97 24.69 3.98 17.63
N ILE A 98 23.95 3.66 18.69
CA ILE A 98 22.51 3.43 18.58
C ILE A 98 21.79 4.74 18.28
N ARG A 99 22.16 5.82 18.94
CA ARG A 99 21.58 7.14 18.71
C ARG A 99 21.83 7.65 17.29
N GLU A 100 23.06 7.56 16.80
CA GLU A 100 23.40 7.95 15.44
C GLU A 100 22.72 7.08 14.40
N SER A 101 22.68 5.75 14.61
CA SER A 101 21.99 4.82 13.72
C SER A 101 20.48 5.11 13.65
N PHE A 102 19.86 5.49 14.77
CA PHE A 102 18.45 5.84 14.79
C PHE A 102 18.18 7.20 14.11
N LEU A 103 19.01 8.22 14.39
CA LEU A 103 18.87 9.54 13.78
C LEU A 103 19.19 9.54 12.26
N SER A 104 19.99 8.58 11.80
CA SER A 104 20.33 8.40 10.39
C SER A 104 19.29 7.59 9.60
N LEU A 105 18.18 7.16 10.23
CA LEU A 105 17.14 6.44 9.51
C LEU A 105 16.53 7.33 8.41
N PRO A 106 16.51 6.87 7.16
CA PRO A 106 16.05 7.69 6.01
C PRO A 106 14.52 7.86 5.96
N PHE A 107 13.81 7.54 7.04
CA PHE A 107 12.35 7.54 7.08
C PHE A 107 11.76 8.97 6.96
N LEU A 108 12.37 9.95 7.63
CA LEU A 108 11.94 11.35 7.54
C LEU A 108 12.18 11.93 6.14
N ASP A 109 13.33 11.60 5.54
CA ASP A 109 13.65 12.00 4.16
C ASP A 109 12.69 11.33 3.17
N TRP A 110 12.35 10.07 3.40
CA TRP A 110 11.37 9.37 2.59
C TRP A 110 9.97 9.98 2.72
N ALA A 111 9.51 10.29 3.94
CA ALA A 111 8.21 10.90 4.20
C ALA A 111 8.10 12.30 3.58
N SER A 112 9.14 13.13 3.72
CA SER A 112 9.21 14.47 3.10
C SER A 112 9.23 14.39 1.58
N SER A 113 10.00 13.44 1.02
CA SER A 113 10.04 13.16 -0.40
C SER A 113 8.70 12.65 -0.94
N ALA A 114 7.97 11.83 -0.18
CA ALA A 114 6.64 11.36 -0.55
C ALA A 114 5.63 12.52 -0.65
N LEU A 115 5.69 13.48 0.28
CA LEU A 115 4.87 14.68 0.23
C LEU A 115 5.22 15.60 -0.95
N SER A 116 6.51 15.87 -1.15
CA SER A 116 6.98 16.75 -2.23
C SER A 116 6.71 16.20 -3.63
N ASN A 117 6.72 14.88 -3.80
CA ASN A 117 6.47 14.19 -5.07
C ASN A 117 5.00 13.81 -5.29
N GLY A 118 4.06 14.31 -4.49
CA GLY A 118 2.64 13.95 -4.56
C GLY A 118 2.03 14.12 -5.96
N ALA A 119 2.37 15.18 -6.69
CA ALA A 119 1.91 15.41 -8.06
C ALA A 119 2.37 14.29 -9.03
N ASN A 120 3.62 13.85 -8.91
CA ASN A 120 4.17 12.73 -9.70
C ASN A 120 3.48 11.41 -9.35
N PHE A 121 3.11 11.22 -8.09
CA PHE A 121 2.38 10.04 -7.65
C PHE A 121 0.97 10.00 -8.27
N VAL A 122 0.26 11.13 -8.25
CA VAL A 122 -1.06 11.28 -8.89
C VAL A 122 -0.97 11.00 -10.39
N ALA A 123 0.03 11.57 -11.09
CA ALA A 123 0.22 11.31 -12.52
C ALA A 123 0.46 9.83 -12.83
N LYS A 124 1.31 9.14 -12.04
CA LYS A 124 1.54 7.70 -12.18
C LYS A 124 0.30 6.87 -11.89
N PHE A 125 -0.50 7.26 -10.91
CA PHE A 125 -1.78 6.61 -10.62
C PHE A 125 -2.73 6.67 -11.81
N PHE A 126 -2.93 7.85 -12.41
CA PHE A 126 -3.77 7.98 -13.59
C PHE A 126 -3.24 7.16 -14.77
N LEU A 127 -1.92 7.07 -14.94
CA LEU A 127 -1.31 6.23 -15.97
C LEU A 127 -1.64 4.74 -15.73
N VAL A 128 -1.57 4.26 -14.49
CA VAL A 128 -1.99 2.89 -14.12
C VAL A 128 -3.47 2.67 -14.42
N VAL A 129 -4.34 3.62 -14.05
CA VAL A 129 -5.79 3.53 -14.33
C VAL A 129 -6.07 3.44 -15.82
N ILE A 130 -5.45 4.30 -16.64
CA ILE A 130 -5.61 4.30 -18.10
C ILE A 130 -5.13 2.97 -18.69
N MET A 131 -3.94 2.49 -18.29
CA MET A 131 -3.43 1.19 -18.74
C MET A 131 -4.36 0.03 -18.32
N THR A 132 -4.88 0.06 -17.09
CA THR A 132 -5.85 -0.94 -16.62
C THR A 132 -7.11 -0.93 -17.47
N LEU A 133 -7.62 0.25 -17.80
CA LEU A 133 -8.79 0.42 -18.67
C LEU A 133 -8.54 -0.21 -20.05
N PHE A 134 -7.40 0.08 -20.68
CA PHE A 134 -7.04 -0.53 -21.98
C PHE A 134 -6.95 -2.06 -21.90
N LEU A 135 -6.36 -2.58 -20.82
CA LEU A 135 -6.25 -4.02 -20.59
C LEU A 135 -7.62 -4.69 -20.37
N LEU A 136 -8.56 -4.02 -19.69
CA LEU A 136 -9.92 -4.53 -19.46
C LEU A 136 -10.75 -4.53 -20.73
N VAL A 137 -10.71 -3.43 -21.51
CA VAL A 137 -11.43 -3.29 -22.77
C VAL A 137 -10.86 -4.23 -23.83
N GLY A 138 -9.52 -4.29 -23.97
CA GLY A 138 -8.84 -5.13 -24.96
C GLY A 138 -9.07 -6.64 -24.77
N SER A 139 -9.47 -7.07 -23.58
CA SER A 139 -9.74 -8.49 -23.29
C SER A 139 -11.15 -8.97 -23.70
N THR A 140 -11.96 -8.10 -24.27
CA THR A 140 -13.40 -8.35 -24.48
C THR A 140 -13.70 -9.31 -25.65
N GLY A 141 -12.72 -9.78 -26.41
CA GLY A 141 -12.97 -10.61 -27.59
C GLY A 141 -12.04 -11.81 -27.80
N ALA A 142 -11.04 -11.99 -26.95
CA ALA A 142 -10.08 -13.07 -27.14
C ALA A 142 -10.62 -14.42 -26.65
N LYS A 143 -10.74 -15.42 -27.54
CA LYS A 143 -10.95 -16.82 -27.16
C LYS A 143 -9.78 -17.27 -26.27
N LYS A 144 -10.04 -17.46 -24.99
CA LYS A 144 -9.03 -17.94 -24.02
C LYS A 144 -8.85 -19.46 -24.18
N SER A 145 -7.61 -19.91 -24.32
CA SER A 145 -7.27 -21.33 -24.20
C SER A 145 -7.64 -21.81 -22.78
N GLN A 146 -8.11 -23.05 -22.65
CA GLN A 146 -8.53 -23.65 -21.37
C GLN A 146 -7.42 -23.62 -20.32
N THR A 147 -6.18 -23.80 -20.73
CA THR A 147 -5.00 -23.70 -19.87
C THR A 147 -4.81 -22.27 -19.30
N TRP A 148 -5.00 -21.25 -20.13
CA TRP A 148 -4.95 -19.85 -19.71
C TRP A 148 -6.07 -19.49 -18.72
N GLU A 149 -7.26 -20.09 -18.92
CA GLU A 149 -8.39 -19.84 -18.02
C GLU A 149 -8.16 -20.46 -16.64
N ASN A 150 -7.58 -21.65 -16.56
CA ASN A 150 -7.23 -22.30 -15.30
C ASN A 150 -6.14 -21.52 -14.53
N ILE A 151 -5.06 -21.11 -15.23
CA ILE A 151 -4.00 -20.29 -14.61
C ILE A 151 -4.56 -18.96 -14.11
N ASN A 152 -5.34 -18.27 -14.93
CA ASN A 152 -5.95 -17.01 -14.57
C ASN A 152 -6.87 -17.11 -13.36
N ASN A 153 -7.64 -18.20 -13.26
CA ASN A 153 -8.52 -18.46 -12.12
C ASN A 153 -7.74 -18.75 -10.82
N GLN A 154 -6.62 -19.46 -10.90
CA GLN A 154 -5.76 -19.69 -9.73
C GLN A 154 -5.08 -18.39 -9.27
N VAL A 155 -4.56 -17.61 -10.21
CA VAL A 155 -3.94 -16.29 -9.91
C VAL A 155 -4.99 -15.34 -9.33
N LYS A 156 -6.20 -15.28 -9.88
CA LYS A 156 -7.29 -14.47 -9.33
C LYS A 156 -7.62 -14.86 -7.89
N LYS A 157 -7.76 -16.17 -7.60
CA LYS A 157 -8.03 -16.66 -6.24
C LYS A 157 -6.93 -16.29 -5.27
N TYR A 158 -5.67 -16.46 -5.68
CA TYR A 158 -4.52 -16.09 -4.86
C TYR A 158 -4.48 -14.60 -4.55
N ILE A 159 -4.58 -13.74 -5.57
CA ILE A 159 -4.53 -12.28 -5.40
C ILE A 159 -5.72 -11.79 -4.56
N PHE A 160 -6.92 -12.34 -4.78
CA PHE A 160 -8.09 -11.99 -3.99
C PHE A 160 -7.94 -12.42 -2.53
N ALA A 161 -7.49 -13.65 -2.26
CA ALA A 161 -7.20 -14.11 -0.91
C ALA A 161 -6.13 -13.24 -0.24
N LYS A 162 -5.05 -12.90 -0.96
CA LYS A 162 -3.98 -12.04 -0.45
C LYS A 162 -4.49 -10.64 -0.14
N PHE A 163 -5.35 -10.07 -0.99
CA PHE A 163 -5.98 -8.78 -0.75
C PHE A 163 -6.81 -8.79 0.53
N ILE A 164 -7.68 -9.80 0.71
CA ILE A 164 -8.49 -9.93 1.92
C ILE A 164 -7.61 -10.07 3.16
N THR A 165 -6.62 -10.95 3.11
CA THR A 165 -5.70 -11.16 4.23
C THR A 165 -4.95 -9.88 4.58
N SER A 166 -4.42 -9.16 3.58
CA SER A 166 -3.72 -7.88 3.78
C SER A 166 -4.66 -6.82 4.35
N ALA A 167 -5.91 -6.75 3.88
CA ALA A 167 -6.92 -5.83 4.39
C ALA A 167 -7.24 -6.12 5.87
N VAL A 168 -7.47 -7.38 6.22
CA VAL A 168 -7.73 -7.79 7.61
C VAL A 168 -6.54 -7.43 8.49
N THR A 169 -5.32 -7.75 8.08
CA THR A 169 -4.11 -7.45 8.85
C THR A 169 -3.92 -5.94 9.01
N GLY A 170 -4.07 -5.15 7.93
CA GLY A 170 -3.95 -3.69 7.98
C GLY A 170 -5.00 -3.03 8.87
N ILE A 171 -6.26 -3.47 8.78
CA ILE A 171 -7.36 -2.97 9.63
C ILE A 171 -7.09 -3.34 11.09
N THR A 172 -6.71 -4.59 11.38
CA THR A 172 -6.43 -5.04 12.74
C THR A 172 -5.29 -4.24 13.35
N THR A 173 -4.19 -4.03 12.62
CA THR A 173 -3.07 -3.21 13.07
C THR A 173 -3.49 -1.77 13.32
N GLY A 174 -4.24 -1.17 12.39
CA GLY A 174 -4.76 0.18 12.55
C GLY A 174 -5.66 0.33 13.78
N LEU A 175 -6.55 -0.62 14.01
CA LEU A 175 -7.43 -0.63 15.18
C LEU A 175 -6.65 -0.77 16.50
N ILE A 176 -5.65 -1.67 16.56
CA ILE A 176 -4.81 -1.83 17.75
C ILE A 176 -4.10 -0.52 18.07
N TYR A 177 -3.48 0.12 17.09
CA TYR A 177 -2.78 1.39 17.32
C TYR A 177 -3.73 2.54 17.67
N TRP A 178 -4.93 2.55 17.10
CA TRP A 178 -5.96 3.51 17.47
C TRP A 178 -6.42 3.34 18.92
N PHE A 179 -6.65 2.09 19.37
CA PHE A 179 -7.00 1.80 20.78
C PHE A 179 -5.87 2.15 21.76
N LEU A 180 -4.60 2.07 21.32
CA LEU A 180 -3.44 2.49 22.11
C LEU A 180 -3.25 4.01 22.14
N GLY A 181 -4.11 4.78 21.45
CA GLY A 181 -4.05 6.24 21.41
C GLY A 181 -2.88 6.77 20.57
N LEU A 182 -2.40 6.00 19.59
CA LEU A 182 -1.31 6.42 18.72
C LEU A 182 -1.86 7.21 17.53
N ASP A 183 -1.38 8.43 17.33
CA ASP A 183 -1.83 9.34 16.27
C ASP A 183 -1.56 8.82 14.85
N LEU A 184 -0.63 7.86 14.71
CA LEU A 184 -0.22 7.27 13.42
C LEU A 184 -0.92 5.94 13.09
N ALA A 185 -1.99 5.58 13.80
CA ALA A 185 -2.70 4.31 13.64
C ALA A 185 -3.08 4.02 12.18
N LEU A 186 -3.54 5.04 11.47
CA LEU A 186 -3.99 4.93 10.09
C LEU A 186 -2.82 4.73 9.11
N ILE A 187 -1.67 5.39 9.35
CA ILE A 187 -0.45 5.17 8.55
C ILE A 187 0.04 3.74 8.72
N PHE A 188 0.19 3.28 9.96
CA PHE A 188 0.70 1.93 10.23
C PHE A 188 -0.25 0.85 9.71
N GLY A 189 -1.57 1.06 9.83
CA GLY A 189 -2.56 0.17 9.23
C GLY A 189 -2.44 0.09 7.69
N THR A 190 -2.32 1.24 7.04
CA THR A 190 -2.16 1.31 5.57
C THR A 190 -0.82 0.74 5.12
N LEU A 191 0.27 1.07 5.83
CA LEU A 191 1.59 0.54 5.53
C LEU A 191 1.62 -0.98 5.69
N THR A 192 1.03 -1.51 6.76
CA THR A 192 0.90 -2.95 7.00
C THR A 192 0.11 -3.63 5.88
N PHE A 193 -1.00 -3.02 5.44
CA PHE A 193 -1.76 -3.51 4.28
C PHE A 193 -0.88 -3.60 3.04
N LEU A 194 -0.16 -2.52 2.69
CA LEU A 194 0.68 -2.45 1.50
C LEU A 194 1.87 -3.42 1.57
N LEU A 195 2.59 -3.46 2.70
CA LEU A 195 3.73 -4.35 2.88
C LEU A 195 3.32 -5.82 2.87
N ASN A 196 2.19 -6.15 3.51
CA ASN A 196 1.68 -7.51 3.54
C ASN A 196 1.19 -7.98 2.15
N PHE A 197 0.90 -7.05 1.23
CA PHE A 197 0.54 -7.39 -0.15
C PHE A 197 1.75 -7.89 -0.95
N ILE A 198 2.96 -7.48 -0.58
CA ILE A 198 4.20 -7.96 -1.20
C ILE A 198 4.43 -9.41 -0.76
N PRO A 199 4.62 -10.37 -1.70
CA PRO A 199 4.95 -11.74 -1.33
C PRO A 199 6.29 -11.76 -0.59
N THR A 200 6.27 -12.14 0.68
CA THR A 200 7.49 -12.47 1.41
C THR A 200 7.90 -13.88 1.02
N PHE A 201 9.03 -14.01 0.39
CA PHE A 201 9.66 -15.27 0.08
C PHE A 201 10.35 -15.84 1.31
#